data_f2dc7859610be4da2083d97358d4d2a1
#
_entry.id   f2dc7859610be4da2083d97358d4d2a1
#
_cell.length_a   1.000
_cell.length_b   1.000
_cell.length_c   1.000
_cell.angle_alpha   90.00
_cell.angle_beta   90.00
_cell.angle_gamma   90.00
#
_symmetry.space_group_name_H-M   'P 1'
#
loop_
_entity.id
_entity.type
_entity.pdbx_description
1 polymer ?
#
loop_
_entity_poly.entity_id
_entity_poly.type
_entity_poly.pdbx_seq_one_letter_code
_entity_poly.pdbx_strand_id
1 'polypeptide(L)'
;MTTRGRTSPRNGAGIDDSDHRDDGAKLDAIVYAATERFGREGYESTKWADVARDVGVGPTALYHYFESKQHCLFVIMADAVAGFRERFDAVRGRYDDPLVAITALLESTFELDEHEVMKNRLIVAEQGLMSTPRVSPREEQARRLAHAKTRDVELAWSTFLSRAMEAGAIPEAEPRLLTRLLLGFYNSVWHWYRPEGIISLEQLRDFYVARSLALLGVNGDQEEQAR
;
A
#
# COMPACT_ATOMS: atom_id res chain seq x y z
N MET A 1 16.86 -55.23 -47.51
CA MET A 1 15.87 -55.46 -46.44
C MET A 1 16.08 -54.40 -45.38
N THR A 2 15.23 -53.37 -45.34
CA THR A 2 15.41 -52.13 -44.65
C THR A 2 14.52 -52.11 -43.40
N THR A 3 15.07 -52.03 -42.21
CA THR A 3 14.29 -51.92 -40.99
C THR A 3 14.38 -50.47 -40.48
N ARG A 4 13.26 -49.76 -40.52
CA ARG A 4 13.06 -48.40 -40.02
C ARG A 4 12.99 -48.42 -38.49
N GLY A 5 13.95 -47.71 -37.85
CA GLY A 5 13.85 -47.34 -36.44
C GLY A 5 12.83 -46.21 -36.24
N ARG A 6 11.85 -46.41 -35.35
CA ARG A 6 10.79 -45.49 -34.98
C ARG A 6 11.24 -44.73 -33.74
N THR A 7 11.63 -43.47 -33.90
CA THR A 7 11.91 -42.56 -32.78
C THR A 7 10.56 -41.95 -32.31
N SER A 8 10.18 -42.22 -31.06
CA SER A 8 9.10 -41.53 -30.37
C SER A 8 9.52 -40.11 -30.00
N PRO A 9 8.66 -39.11 -30.14
CA PRO A 9 8.93 -37.79 -29.58
C PRO A 9 8.76 -37.82 -28.06
N ARG A 10 9.77 -37.35 -27.35
CA ARG A 10 9.70 -37.01 -25.93
C ARG A 10 8.70 -35.89 -25.76
N ASN A 11 7.61 -36.13 -25.03
CA ASN A 11 6.72 -35.13 -24.47
C ASN A 11 7.55 -34.19 -23.61
N GLY A 12 7.61 -32.91 -24.01
CA GLY A 12 8.04 -31.81 -23.16
C GLY A 12 7.02 -31.67 -22.02
N ALA A 13 7.51 -31.82 -20.81
CA ALA A 13 6.74 -31.52 -19.61
C ALA A 13 6.31 -30.03 -19.67
N GLY A 14 5.02 -29.78 -19.87
CA GLY A 14 4.40 -28.51 -19.57
C GLY A 14 4.58 -28.28 -18.07
N ILE A 15 5.33 -27.23 -17.73
CA ILE A 15 5.39 -26.71 -16.36
C ILE A 15 3.95 -26.28 -16.05
N ASP A 16 3.38 -26.84 -15.01
CA ASP A 16 1.98 -26.74 -14.68
C ASP A 16 1.65 -25.31 -14.20
N ASP A 17 1.03 -24.53 -15.08
CA ASP A 17 0.57 -23.16 -14.84
C ASP A 17 -0.54 -23.09 -13.73
N SER A 18 -1.07 -24.24 -13.31
CA SER A 18 -2.02 -24.40 -12.21
C SER A 18 -1.37 -24.32 -10.84
N ASP A 19 -0.17 -24.85 -10.68
CA ASP A 19 0.54 -24.90 -9.39
C ASP A 19 0.99 -23.48 -8.95
N HIS A 20 1.46 -22.68 -9.91
CA HIS A 20 1.82 -21.27 -9.64
C HIS A 20 0.63 -20.38 -9.31
N ARG A 21 -0.57 -20.64 -9.86
CA ARG A 21 -1.79 -19.91 -9.51
C ARG A 21 -2.30 -20.27 -8.13
N ASP A 22 -2.21 -21.53 -7.72
CA ASP A 22 -2.61 -21.99 -6.38
C ASP A 22 -1.67 -21.42 -5.30
N ASP A 23 -0.38 -21.35 -5.58
CA ASP A 23 0.62 -20.74 -4.68
C ASP A 23 0.40 -19.22 -4.51
N GLY A 24 0.06 -18.49 -5.57
CA GLY A 24 -0.29 -17.08 -5.53
C GLY A 24 -1.54 -16.83 -4.69
N ALA A 25 -2.61 -17.56 -4.95
CA ALA A 25 -3.86 -17.44 -4.20
C ALA A 25 -3.69 -17.75 -2.71
N LYS A 26 -2.82 -18.72 -2.37
CA LYS A 26 -2.48 -19.03 -0.97
C LYS A 26 -1.68 -17.92 -0.29
N LEU A 27 -0.72 -17.34 -1.01
CA LEU A 27 0.05 -16.19 -0.51
C LEU A 27 -0.88 -15.03 -0.16
N ASP A 28 -1.81 -14.68 -1.06
CA ASP A 28 -2.79 -13.61 -0.85
C ASP A 28 -3.72 -13.91 0.34
N ALA A 29 -4.17 -15.14 0.48
CA ALA A 29 -4.98 -15.57 1.62
C ALA A 29 -4.23 -15.44 2.95
N ILE A 30 -2.93 -15.77 2.98
CA ILE A 30 -2.09 -15.61 4.17
C ILE A 30 -1.92 -14.12 4.52
N VAL A 31 -1.62 -13.28 3.53
CA VAL A 31 -1.48 -11.83 3.71
C VAL A 31 -2.78 -11.24 4.24
N TYR A 32 -3.92 -11.64 3.67
CA TYR A 32 -5.24 -11.18 4.11
C TYR A 32 -5.51 -11.58 5.58
N ALA A 33 -5.37 -12.86 5.92
CA ALA A 33 -5.60 -13.37 7.28
C ALA A 33 -4.63 -12.76 8.31
N ALA A 34 -3.37 -12.58 7.93
CA ALA A 34 -2.37 -11.92 8.78
C ALA A 34 -2.75 -10.45 9.05
N THR A 35 -3.18 -9.70 8.03
CA THR A 35 -3.64 -8.32 8.17
C THR A 35 -4.82 -8.21 9.13
N GLU A 36 -5.82 -9.09 8.97
CA GLU A 36 -6.99 -9.15 9.84
C GLU A 36 -6.60 -9.38 11.31
N ARG A 37 -5.74 -10.38 11.57
CA ARG A 37 -5.30 -10.67 12.93
C ARG A 37 -4.44 -9.57 13.53
N PHE A 38 -3.46 -9.07 12.77
CA PHE A 38 -2.60 -7.97 13.23
C PHE A 38 -3.41 -6.71 13.55
N GLY A 39 -4.43 -6.43 12.74
CA GLY A 39 -5.30 -5.28 12.94
C GLY A 39 -6.23 -5.41 14.16
N ARG A 40 -6.73 -6.61 14.44
CA ARG A 40 -7.68 -6.86 15.54
C ARG A 40 -7.01 -7.16 16.87
N GLU A 41 -6.00 -8.03 16.86
CA GLU A 41 -5.34 -8.54 18.07
C GLU A 41 -4.06 -7.77 18.40
N GLY A 42 -3.52 -7.01 17.45
CA GLY A 42 -2.20 -6.39 17.49
C GLY A 42 -1.11 -7.31 16.95
N TYR A 43 -0.11 -6.72 16.31
CA TYR A 43 1.00 -7.47 15.70
C TYR A 43 1.73 -8.34 16.72
N GLU A 44 2.14 -7.79 17.87
CA GLU A 44 2.90 -8.54 18.86
C GLU A 44 2.10 -9.70 19.46
N SER A 45 0.82 -9.50 19.73
CA SER A 45 -0.07 -10.49 20.38
C SER A 45 -0.44 -11.66 19.44
N THR A 46 -0.41 -11.45 18.13
CA THR A 46 -0.80 -12.47 17.14
C THR A 46 0.23 -13.60 17.09
N LYS A 47 -0.24 -14.82 17.27
CA LYS A 47 0.57 -16.03 17.10
C LYS A 47 0.56 -16.44 15.63
N TRP A 48 1.75 -16.70 15.06
CA TRP A 48 1.89 -17.08 13.66
C TRP A 48 1.14 -18.37 13.31
N ALA A 49 1.03 -19.31 14.27
CA ALA A 49 0.26 -20.54 14.12
C ALA A 49 -1.27 -20.31 14.00
N ASP A 50 -1.78 -19.19 14.53
CA ASP A 50 -3.20 -18.88 14.40
C ASP A 50 -3.54 -18.38 13.00
N VAL A 51 -2.63 -17.64 12.37
CA VAL A 51 -2.73 -17.27 10.94
C VAL A 51 -2.74 -18.51 10.05
N ALA A 52 -1.87 -19.51 10.33
CA ALA A 52 -1.86 -20.78 9.60
C ALA A 52 -3.20 -21.50 9.68
N ARG A 53 -3.82 -21.51 10.87
CA ARG A 53 -5.13 -22.13 11.10
C ARG A 53 -6.24 -21.47 10.30
N ASP A 54 -6.24 -20.14 10.23
CA ASP A 54 -7.29 -19.38 9.51
C ASP A 54 -7.29 -19.67 8.01
N VAL A 55 -6.11 -19.87 7.44
CA VAL A 55 -5.99 -20.18 6.00
C VAL A 55 -5.97 -21.68 5.69
N GLY A 56 -6.14 -22.52 6.73
CA GLY A 56 -6.20 -23.98 6.57
C GLY A 56 -4.87 -24.62 6.15
N VAL A 57 -3.72 -24.00 6.47
CA VAL A 57 -2.39 -24.56 6.22
C VAL A 57 -1.74 -25.04 7.52
N GLY A 58 -0.85 -26.04 7.40
CA GLY A 58 -0.02 -26.44 8.53
C GLY A 58 1.00 -25.35 8.90
N PRO A 59 1.38 -25.23 10.19
CA PRO A 59 2.40 -24.23 10.60
C PRO A 59 3.69 -24.33 9.82
N THR A 60 4.15 -25.53 9.46
CA THR A 60 5.35 -25.75 8.65
C THR A 60 5.17 -25.22 7.23
N ALA A 61 3.99 -25.40 6.62
CA ALA A 61 3.71 -24.90 5.27
C ALA A 61 3.71 -23.37 5.22
N LEU A 62 3.26 -22.71 6.29
CA LEU A 62 3.29 -21.25 6.36
C LEU A 62 4.72 -20.68 6.24
N TYR A 63 5.73 -21.39 6.79
CA TYR A 63 7.12 -20.96 6.68
C TYR A 63 7.74 -21.12 5.27
N HIS A 64 7.08 -21.81 4.35
CA HIS A 64 7.48 -21.81 2.93
C HIS A 64 7.16 -20.46 2.27
N TYR A 65 6.04 -19.84 2.65
CA TYR A 65 5.61 -18.52 2.13
C TYR A 65 6.35 -17.39 2.84
N PHE A 66 6.34 -17.40 4.17
CA PHE A 66 6.94 -16.36 5.00
C PHE A 66 7.82 -16.97 6.07
N GLU A 67 9.10 -16.68 6.04
CA GLU A 67 10.07 -17.22 7.02
C GLU A 67 9.83 -16.73 8.46
N SER A 68 9.03 -15.64 8.61
CA SER A 68 8.61 -15.13 9.92
C SER A 68 7.33 -14.29 9.79
N LYS A 69 6.70 -14.03 10.94
CA LYS A 69 5.61 -13.06 11.09
C LYS A 69 6.03 -11.67 10.60
N GLN A 70 7.28 -11.29 10.83
CA GLN A 70 7.85 -10.00 10.44
C GLN A 70 8.08 -9.88 8.93
N HIS A 71 8.50 -10.97 8.28
CA HIS A 71 8.58 -11.02 6.82
C HIS A 71 7.20 -10.72 6.19
N CYS A 72 6.15 -11.36 6.68
CA CYS A 72 4.78 -11.12 6.22
C CYS A 72 4.35 -9.65 6.47
N LEU A 73 4.67 -9.08 7.63
CA LEU A 73 4.38 -7.68 7.94
C LEU A 73 5.01 -6.72 6.91
N PHE A 74 6.28 -6.91 6.53
CA PHE A 74 6.92 -6.07 5.53
C PHE A 74 6.28 -6.21 4.14
N VAL A 75 5.78 -7.39 3.80
CA VAL A 75 5.03 -7.60 2.55
C VAL A 75 3.69 -6.85 2.62
N ILE A 76 2.95 -6.93 3.73
CA ILE A 76 1.71 -6.15 3.95
C ILE A 76 1.98 -4.65 3.82
N MET A 77 3.06 -4.14 4.42
CA MET A 77 3.45 -2.73 4.32
C MET A 77 3.75 -2.32 2.88
N ALA A 78 4.51 -3.16 2.15
CA ALA A 78 4.83 -2.89 0.75
C ALA A 78 3.59 -2.88 -0.15
N ASP A 79 2.64 -3.79 0.10
CA ASP A 79 1.37 -3.90 -0.62
C ASP A 79 0.47 -2.67 -0.38
N ALA A 80 0.31 -2.25 0.87
CA ALA A 80 -0.50 -1.07 1.18
C ALA A 80 0.08 0.22 0.56
N VAL A 81 1.41 0.40 0.57
CA VAL A 81 2.06 1.53 -0.11
C VAL A 81 1.91 1.44 -1.64
N ALA A 82 1.91 0.21 -2.21
CA ALA A 82 1.64 0.00 -3.63
C ALA A 82 0.20 0.43 -3.99
N GLY A 83 -0.80 -0.01 -3.22
CA GLY A 83 -2.19 0.39 -3.44
C GLY A 83 -2.40 1.91 -3.35
N PHE A 84 -1.73 2.57 -2.39
CA PHE A 84 -1.73 4.04 -2.32
C PHE A 84 -1.15 4.67 -3.59
N ARG A 85 -0.05 4.12 -4.12
CA ARG A 85 0.56 4.58 -5.37
C ARG A 85 -0.33 4.33 -6.60
N GLU A 86 -0.99 3.20 -6.67
CA GLU A 86 -1.91 2.86 -7.76
C GLU A 86 -3.09 3.82 -7.82
N ARG A 87 -3.69 4.18 -6.67
CA ARG A 87 -4.73 5.22 -6.59
C ARG A 87 -4.22 6.57 -7.08
N PHE A 88 -3.03 6.98 -6.67
CA PHE A 88 -2.39 8.20 -7.16
C PHE A 88 -2.24 8.18 -8.69
N ASP A 89 -1.68 7.09 -9.24
CA ASP A 89 -1.46 6.98 -10.69
C ASP A 89 -2.78 6.91 -11.48
N ALA A 90 -3.83 6.34 -10.90
CA ALA A 90 -5.16 6.28 -11.52
C ALA A 90 -5.84 7.65 -11.64
N VAL A 91 -5.51 8.60 -10.77
CA VAL A 91 -6.18 9.92 -10.71
C VAL A 91 -5.36 11.03 -11.35
N ARG A 92 -4.03 11.05 -11.13
CA ARG A 92 -3.14 12.17 -11.50
C ARG A 92 -3.20 12.63 -12.97
N GLY A 93 -3.65 11.78 -13.88
CA GLY A 93 -3.73 12.07 -15.33
C GLY A 93 -5.15 12.27 -15.85
N ARG A 94 -6.15 12.35 -14.95
CA ARG A 94 -7.56 12.46 -15.37
C ARG A 94 -8.03 13.89 -15.59
N TYR A 95 -7.33 14.87 -15.02
CA TYR A 95 -7.76 16.27 -15.00
C TYR A 95 -6.66 17.16 -15.55
N ASP A 96 -7.04 18.07 -16.43
CA ASP A 96 -6.14 19.08 -17.01
C ASP A 96 -5.87 20.23 -16.03
N ASP A 97 -6.86 20.59 -15.21
CA ASP A 97 -6.73 21.58 -14.16
C ASP A 97 -5.95 21.03 -12.98
N PRO A 98 -4.79 21.61 -12.61
CA PRO A 98 -3.96 21.10 -11.52
C PRO A 98 -4.65 21.16 -10.16
N LEU A 99 -5.53 22.14 -9.91
CA LEU A 99 -6.21 22.28 -8.62
C LEU A 99 -7.30 21.21 -8.47
N VAL A 100 -8.06 20.94 -9.53
CA VAL A 100 -9.01 19.82 -9.59
C VAL A 100 -8.28 18.50 -9.41
N ALA A 101 -7.13 18.32 -10.07
CA ALA A 101 -6.31 17.12 -9.92
C ALA A 101 -5.79 16.93 -8.49
N ILE A 102 -5.32 18.00 -7.82
CA ILE A 102 -4.90 17.98 -6.41
C ILE A 102 -6.06 17.51 -5.51
N THR A 103 -7.22 18.13 -5.67
CA THR A 103 -8.40 17.80 -4.85
C THR A 103 -8.80 16.34 -5.02
N ALA A 104 -8.94 15.88 -6.27
CA ALA A 104 -9.26 14.49 -6.57
C ALA A 104 -8.21 13.49 -6.05
N LEU A 105 -6.93 13.84 -6.08
CA LEU A 105 -5.87 13.02 -5.50
C LEU A 105 -5.99 12.92 -3.99
N LEU A 106 -6.27 14.03 -3.30
CA LEU A 106 -6.47 14.03 -1.84
C LEU A 106 -7.71 13.21 -1.45
N GLU A 107 -8.81 13.34 -2.18
CA GLU A 107 -10.03 12.56 -1.97
C GLU A 107 -9.77 11.06 -2.14
N SER A 108 -9.09 10.66 -3.20
CA SER A 108 -8.82 9.26 -3.53
C SER A 108 -7.98 8.54 -2.46
N THR A 109 -7.24 9.28 -1.62
CA THR A 109 -6.47 8.65 -0.52
C THR A 109 -7.36 8.04 0.56
N PHE A 110 -8.65 8.42 0.60
CA PHE A 110 -9.66 7.88 1.53
C PHE A 110 -10.70 6.97 0.86
N GLU A 111 -10.54 6.64 -0.42
CA GLU A 111 -11.32 5.60 -1.10
C GLU A 111 -10.80 4.22 -0.68
N LEU A 112 -11.11 3.82 0.53
CA LEU A 112 -10.57 2.65 1.20
C LEU A 112 -11.68 1.74 1.70
N ASP A 113 -11.51 0.44 1.52
CA ASP A 113 -12.30 -0.56 2.22
C ASP A 113 -11.79 -0.78 3.67
N GLU A 114 -12.53 -1.58 4.45
CA GLU A 114 -12.17 -1.85 5.84
C GLU A 114 -10.80 -2.53 5.98
N HIS A 115 -10.44 -3.39 5.03
CA HIS A 115 -9.16 -4.09 5.03
C HIS A 115 -8.00 -3.14 4.73
N GLU A 116 -8.17 -2.20 3.82
CA GLU A 116 -7.18 -1.16 3.51
C GLU A 116 -7.00 -0.18 4.68
N VAL A 117 -8.09 0.19 5.36
CA VAL A 117 -8.02 0.96 6.62
C VAL A 117 -7.18 0.22 7.65
N MET A 118 -7.38 -1.08 7.78
CA MET A 118 -6.62 -1.92 8.72
C MET A 118 -5.14 -2.00 8.34
N LYS A 119 -4.81 -2.16 7.05
CA LYS A 119 -3.43 -2.08 6.54
C LYS A 119 -2.76 -0.75 6.89
N ASN A 120 -3.43 0.39 6.65
CA ASN A 120 -2.89 1.72 6.95
C ASN A 120 -2.61 1.91 8.45
N ARG A 121 -3.53 1.46 9.31
CA ARG A 121 -3.34 1.48 10.76
C ARG A 121 -2.15 0.62 11.20
N LEU A 122 -2.00 -0.57 10.60
CA LEU A 122 -0.91 -1.48 10.89
C LEU A 122 0.45 -0.87 10.49
N ILE A 123 0.54 -0.24 9.30
CA ILE A 123 1.77 0.43 8.86
C ILE A 123 2.21 1.46 9.88
N VAL A 124 1.29 2.30 10.31
CA VAL A 124 1.59 3.41 11.23
C VAL A 124 1.96 2.90 12.61
N ALA A 125 1.27 1.86 13.12
CA ALA A 125 1.57 1.26 14.41
C ALA A 125 2.97 0.62 14.45
N GLU A 126 3.37 -0.03 13.34
CA GLU A 126 4.59 -0.84 13.29
C GLU A 126 5.74 -0.19 12.47
N GLN A 127 5.59 1.10 12.12
CA GLN A 127 6.61 1.82 11.32
C GLN A 127 8.01 1.79 11.94
N GLY A 128 8.12 1.69 13.26
CA GLY A 128 9.40 1.58 13.97
C GLY A 128 10.22 0.36 13.56
N LEU A 129 9.57 -0.74 13.17
CA LEU A 129 10.25 -1.96 12.72
C LEU A 129 10.96 -1.77 11.37
N MET A 130 10.53 -0.79 10.58
CA MET A 130 11.17 -0.44 9.32
C MET A 130 12.57 0.15 9.47
N SER A 131 12.88 0.76 10.61
CA SER A 131 14.13 1.46 10.85
C SER A 131 15.33 0.54 11.10
N THR A 132 15.08 -0.75 11.47
CA THR A 132 16.12 -1.69 11.86
C THR A 132 16.40 -2.70 10.74
N PRO A 133 17.62 -2.79 10.19
CA PRO A 133 18.00 -3.81 9.23
C PRO A 133 17.80 -5.23 9.78
N ARG A 134 17.54 -6.19 8.89
CA ARG A 134 17.26 -7.59 9.24
C ARG A 134 18.42 -8.49 8.92
N VAL A 135 18.59 -9.52 9.75
CA VAL A 135 19.65 -10.54 9.57
C VAL A 135 19.28 -11.48 8.42
N SER A 136 17.99 -11.87 8.34
CA SER A 136 17.52 -12.71 7.25
C SER A 136 17.51 -11.96 5.91
N PRO A 137 18.05 -12.54 4.82
CA PRO A 137 18.03 -11.92 3.50
C PRO A 137 16.62 -11.68 2.95
N ARG A 138 15.66 -12.57 3.20
CA ARG A 138 14.28 -12.44 2.71
C ARG A 138 13.52 -11.34 3.47
N GLU A 139 13.66 -11.28 4.80
CA GLU A 139 13.08 -10.19 5.59
C GLU A 139 13.67 -8.84 5.18
N GLU A 140 14.99 -8.77 5.04
CA GLU A 140 15.68 -7.54 4.64
C GLU A 140 15.26 -7.10 3.22
N GLN A 141 15.08 -8.04 2.30
CA GLN A 141 14.59 -7.75 0.96
C GLN A 141 13.16 -7.16 1.01
N ALA A 142 12.24 -7.77 1.77
CA ALA A 142 10.89 -7.28 1.94
C ALA A 142 10.87 -5.88 2.58
N ARG A 143 11.66 -5.67 3.64
CA ARG A 143 11.82 -4.36 4.28
C ARG A 143 12.32 -3.29 3.32
N ARG A 144 13.36 -3.59 2.52
CA ARG A 144 13.91 -2.67 1.50
C ARG A 144 12.90 -2.37 0.41
N LEU A 145 12.11 -3.35 0.01
CA LEU A 145 11.03 -3.15 -0.98
C LEU A 145 9.98 -2.17 -0.46
N ALA A 146 9.52 -2.34 0.78
CA ALA A 146 8.57 -1.41 1.40
C ALA A 146 9.15 0.02 1.47
N HIS A 147 10.42 0.17 1.86
CA HIS A 147 11.11 1.47 1.83
C HIS A 147 11.22 2.08 0.42
N ALA A 148 11.52 1.26 -0.59
CA ALA A 148 11.62 1.73 -1.96
C ALA A 148 10.26 2.26 -2.44
N LYS A 149 9.17 1.51 -2.21
CA LYS A 149 7.80 1.93 -2.56
C LYS A 149 7.40 3.24 -1.85
N THR A 150 7.76 3.41 -0.58
CA THR A 150 7.51 4.66 0.15
C THR A 150 8.22 5.85 -0.50
N ARG A 151 9.50 5.69 -0.88
CA ARG A 151 10.25 6.74 -1.60
C ARG A 151 9.65 7.06 -2.97
N ASP A 152 9.14 6.04 -3.68
CA ASP A 152 8.48 6.22 -4.97
C ASP A 152 7.19 7.03 -4.83
N VAL A 153 6.43 6.83 -3.76
CA VAL A 153 5.26 7.65 -3.43
C VAL A 153 5.68 9.09 -3.14
N GLU A 154 6.69 9.30 -2.26
CA GLU A 154 7.19 10.65 -1.95
C GLU A 154 7.67 11.39 -3.22
N LEU A 155 8.38 10.69 -4.11
CA LEU A 155 8.85 11.25 -5.38
C LEU A 155 7.69 11.61 -6.31
N ALA A 156 6.67 10.75 -6.41
CA ALA A 156 5.52 11.00 -7.27
C ALA A 156 4.75 12.25 -6.82
N TRP A 157 4.46 12.35 -5.52
CA TRP A 157 3.78 13.51 -4.95
C TRP A 157 4.61 14.79 -5.08
N SER A 158 5.91 14.75 -4.75
CA SER A 158 6.76 15.94 -4.87
C SER A 158 6.91 16.43 -6.31
N THR A 159 7.00 15.52 -7.28
CA THR A 159 7.03 15.85 -8.70
C THR A 159 5.70 16.45 -9.16
N PHE A 160 4.58 15.93 -8.68
CA PHE A 160 3.26 16.43 -9.01
C PHE A 160 3.04 17.85 -8.45
N LEU A 161 3.39 18.07 -7.18
CA LEU A 161 3.28 19.40 -6.55
C LEU A 161 4.21 20.42 -7.20
N SER A 162 5.44 20.04 -7.60
CA SER A 162 6.33 20.91 -8.36
C SER A 162 5.68 21.42 -9.66
N ARG A 163 5.03 20.53 -10.41
CA ARG A 163 4.31 20.91 -11.62
C ARG A 163 3.11 21.81 -11.35
N ALA A 164 2.40 21.60 -10.26
CA ALA A 164 1.29 22.47 -9.85
C ALA A 164 1.78 23.87 -9.49
N MET A 165 2.95 24.01 -8.86
CA MET A 165 3.62 25.29 -8.61
C MET A 165 4.04 25.96 -9.92
N GLU A 166 4.69 25.24 -10.83
CA GLU A 166 5.09 25.72 -12.16
C GLU A 166 3.89 26.23 -12.99
N ALA A 167 2.72 25.60 -12.83
CA ALA A 167 1.46 26.01 -13.45
C ALA A 167 0.77 27.19 -12.72
N GLY A 168 1.30 27.64 -11.56
CA GLY A 168 0.70 28.70 -10.74
C GLY A 168 -0.56 28.31 -9.99
N ALA A 169 -0.88 27.00 -9.90
CA ALA A 169 -2.06 26.50 -9.20
C ALA A 169 -1.91 26.55 -7.68
N ILE A 170 -0.70 26.44 -7.18
CA ILE A 170 -0.35 26.62 -5.77
C ILE A 170 0.88 27.51 -5.62
N PRO A 171 1.06 28.20 -4.49
CA PRO A 171 2.24 29.03 -4.21
C PRO A 171 3.54 28.22 -4.25
N GLU A 172 4.64 28.88 -4.65
CA GLU A 172 5.98 28.31 -4.59
C GLU A 172 6.36 27.89 -3.16
N ALA A 173 6.89 26.68 -3.02
CA ALA A 173 7.41 26.13 -1.78
C ALA A 173 8.42 25.02 -2.10
N GLU A 174 9.02 24.41 -1.06
CA GLU A 174 9.87 23.24 -1.25
C GLU A 174 8.98 21.97 -1.41
N PRO A 175 8.93 21.35 -2.63
CA PRO A 175 7.94 20.31 -2.93
C PRO A 175 8.08 19.06 -2.03
N ARG A 176 9.31 18.70 -1.64
CA ARG A 176 9.56 17.54 -0.78
C ARG A 176 9.09 17.76 0.64
N LEU A 177 9.26 18.97 1.17
CA LEU A 177 8.77 19.31 2.52
C LEU A 177 7.24 19.32 2.53
N LEU A 178 6.60 19.94 1.55
CA LEU A 178 5.15 19.91 1.42
C LEU A 178 4.61 18.48 1.30
N THR A 179 5.23 17.63 0.48
CA THR A 179 4.86 16.22 0.37
C THR A 179 4.93 15.51 1.71
N ARG A 180 6.02 15.70 2.46
CA ARG A 180 6.16 15.07 3.79
C ARG A 180 5.15 15.57 4.80
N LEU A 181 4.78 16.85 4.74
CA LEU A 181 3.73 17.40 5.59
C LEU A 181 2.36 16.79 5.25
N LEU A 182 1.99 16.69 3.97
CA LEU A 182 0.75 16.05 3.52
C LEU A 182 0.69 14.57 3.90
N LEU A 183 1.73 13.81 3.59
CA LEU A 183 1.80 12.38 3.92
C LEU A 183 1.88 12.17 5.44
N GLY A 184 2.55 13.05 6.18
CA GLY A 184 2.57 13.03 7.64
C GLY A 184 1.20 13.30 8.23
N PHE A 185 0.45 14.24 7.69
CA PHE A 185 -0.93 14.51 8.08
C PHE A 185 -1.84 13.30 7.77
N TYR A 186 -1.76 12.73 6.57
CA TYR A 186 -2.45 11.49 6.22
C TYR A 186 -2.13 10.35 7.19
N ASN A 187 -0.85 10.09 7.45
CA ASN A 187 -0.44 9.01 8.35
C ASN A 187 -0.91 9.25 9.79
N SER A 188 -0.96 10.51 10.25
CA SER A 188 -1.41 10.83 11.62
C SER A 188 -2.82 10.36 11.92
N VAL A 189 -3.69 10.31 10.91
CA VAL A 189 -5.07 9.86 11.00
C VAL A 189 -5.13 8.40 11.49
N TRP A 190 -4.29 7.54 10.97
CA TRP A 190 -4.34 6.10 11.22
C TRP A 190 -3.88 5.70 12.61
N HIS A 191 -3.26 6.57 13.37
CA HIS A 191 -2.96 6.34 14.79
C HIS A 191 -4.20 6.29 15.66
N TRP A 192 -5.21 7.11 15.35
CA TRP A 192 -6.39 7.29 16.21
C TRP A 192 -7.72 6.92 15.54
N TYR A 193 -7.83 6.94 14.21
CA TYR A 193 -9.07 6.58 13.53
C TYR A 193 -9.50 5.15 13.86
N ARG A 194 -10.80 4.98 14.11
CA ARG A 194 -11.46 3.70 14.36
C ARG A 194 -12.73 3.63 13.52
N PRO A 195 -12.94 2.55 12.72
CA PRO A 195 -14.16 2.40 11.89
C PRO A 195 -15.45 2.48 12.70
N GLU A 196 -15.45 1.97 13.92
CA GLU A 196 -16.61 1.98 14.84
C GLU A 196 -16.73 3.28 15.64
N GLY A 197 -15.87 4.27 15.35
CA GLY A 197 -15.84 5.56 16.03
C GLY A 197 -16.98 6.48 15.57
N ILE A 198 -17.07 7.64 16.21
CA ILE A 198 -18.11 8.65 15.92
C ILE A 198 -17.84 9.43 14.62
N ILE A 199 -16.63 9.36 14.07
CA ILE A 199 -16.23 10.07 12.85
C ILE A 199 -16.21 9.05 11.72
N SER A 200 -17.03 9.27 10.68
CA SER A 200 -16.99 8.42 9.48
C SER A 200 -15.76 8.70 8.62
N LEU A 201 -15.39 7.73 7.75
CA LEU A 201 -14.28 7.91 6.82
C LEU A 201 -14.54 9.07 5.86
N GLU A 202 -15.79 9.29 5.47
CA GLU A 202 -16.20 10.41 4.62
C GLU A 202 -16.00 11.77 5.31
N GLN A 203 -16.47 11.92 6.56
CA GLN A 203 -16.23 13.14 7.33
C GLN A 203 -14.74 13.44 7.51
N LEU A 204 -13.96 12.38 7.71
CA LEU A 204 -12.51 12.48 7.84
C LEU A 204 -11.85 12.90 6.52
N ARG A 205 -12.28 12.33 5.39
CA ARG A 205 -11.84 12.71 4.05
C ARG A 205 -12.08 14.21 3.82
N ASP A 206 -13.31 14.66 4.03
CA ASP A 206 -13.69 16.06 3.77
C ASP A 206 -12.87 17.03 4.62
N PHE A 207 -12.66 16.70 5.89
CA PHE A 207 -11.81 17.48 6.78
C PHE A 207 -10.36 17.49 6.31
N TYR A 208 -9.81 16.30 5.94
CA TYR A 208 -8.43 16.17 5.47
C TYR A 208 -8.22 16.97 4.18
N VAL A 209 -9.11 16.84 3.21
CA VAL A 209 -9.03 17.56 1.92
C VAL A 209 -9.02 19.07 2.16
N ALA A 210 -9.98 19.60 2.90
CA ALA A 210 -10.06 21.04 3.19
C ALA A 210 -8.80 21.59 3.89
N ARG A 211 -8.24 20.84 4.86
CA ARG A 211 -7.02 21.24 5.57
C ARG A 211 -5.76 21.07 4.73
N SER A 212 -5.72 20.08 3.86
CA SER A 212 -4.61 19.88 2.92
C SER A 212 -4.55 20.98 1.87
N LEU A 213 -5.70 21.38 1.31
CA LEU A 213 -5.78 22.51 0.38
C LEU A 213 -5.31 23.82 1.04
N ALA A 214 -5.75 24.08 2.28
CA ALA A 214 -5.28 25.24 3.04
C ALA A 214 -3.76 25.19 3.31
N LEU A 215 -3.19 24.01 3.60
CA LEU A 215 -1.75 23.80 3.76
C LEU A 215 -1.00 24.07 2.45
N LEU A 216 -1.60 23.76 1.32
CA LEU A 216 -1.07 24.06 -0.03
C LEU A 216 -1.24 25.53 -0.45
N GLY A 217 -1.82 26.37 0.41
CA GLY A 217 -2.05 27.79 0.15
C GLY A 217 -3.24 28.07 -0.75
N VAL A 218 -4.12 27.08 -0.95
CA VAL A 218 -5.39 27.26 -1.66
C VAL A 218 -6.41 27.79 -0.66
N ASN A 219 -6.77 29.08 -0.80
CA ASN A 219 -7.77 29.73 0.03
C ASN A 219 -9.17 29.49 -0.55
N GLY A 220 -10.20 29.41 0.31
CA GLY A 220 -11.58 29.08 -0.07
C GLY A 220 -12.22 29.96 -1.15
N ASP A 221 -11.68 31.15 -1.40
CA ASP A 221 -12.13 32.04 -2.49
C ASP A 221 -11.82 31.52 -3.90
N GLN A 222 -10.90 30.54 -4.03
CA GLN A 222 -10.56 29.88 -5.30
C GLN A 222 -11.38 28.62 -5.57
N GLU A 223 -11.97 28.02 -4.54
CA GLU A 223 -12.84 26.84 -4.68
C GLU A 223 -14.17 27.17 -5.38
N GLU A 224 -14.68 28.41 -5.21
CA GLU A 224 -15.95 28.85 -5.82
C GLU A 224 -15.81 29.13 -7.34
N GLN A 225 -14.59 29.37 -7.82
CA GLN A 225 -14.32 29.60 -9.24
C GLN A 225 -14.02 28.30 -10.01
N ALA A 226 -13.76 27.17 -9.33
CA ALA A 226 -13.45 25.87 -9.93
C ALA A 226 -14.68 24.91 -9.97
N ARG A 227 -15.85 25.37 -9.52
CA ARG A 227 -17.13 24.63 -9.59
C ARG A 227 -18.00 25.16 -10.71
#